data_d2d140f8cbb75b0d5ec270251c5fd8dd
#
_entry.id   d2d140f8cbb75b0d5ec270251c5fd8dd
#
_cell.length_a   1.000
_cell.length_b   1.000
_cell.length_c   1.000
_cell.angle_alpha   90.00
_cell.angle_beta   90.00
_cell.angle_gamma   90.00
#
_symmetry.space_group_name_H-M   'P 1'
#
loop_
_entity.id
_entity.type
_entity.pdbx_description
1 polymer ?
#
loop_
_entity_poly.entity_id
_entity_poly.type
_entity_poly.pdbx_seq_one_letter_code
_entity_poly.pdbx_strand_id
1 'polypeptide(L)'
;MSEEQQPRANVLIVDDNDLMRTLLRGILRNEQYHIIGEAKNGTMAVELAERLRPDIICMDVMMPEMDGLEALKEIKAKHPQTLVVMITGNPSVDNVQESIQGGASGFIVKPFNAAKVLDTLNHALENAKRQALSAAGA
;
A
#
# COMPACT_ATOMS: atom_id res chain seq x y z
N MET A 1 -16.40 7.67 -20.91
CA MET A 1 -16.65 9.02 -20.39
C MET A 1 -15.78 9.26 -19.18
N SER A 2 -15.27 10.45 -19.09
CA SER A 2 -14.32 10.75 -18.03
C SER A 2 -14.93 10.66 -16.64
N GLU A 3 -16.18 11.00 -16.48
CA GLU A 3 -16.82 10.96 -15.17
C GLU A 3 -16.94 9.54 -14.64
N GLU A 4 -16.98 8.55 -15.53
CA GLU A 4 -16.97 7.15 -15.11
C GLU A 4 -15.57 6.64 -14.83
N GLN A 5 -14.58 7.47 -15.10
CA GLN A 5 -13.18 7.13 -14.97
C GLN A 5 -12.58 7.61 -13.66
N GLN A 6 -13.41 7.85 -12.67
CA GLN A 6 -12.91 8.27 -11.37
C GLN A 6 -11.96 7.22 -10.80
N PRO A 7 -10.80 7.62 -10.25
CA PRO A 7 -9.88 6.63 -9.72
C PRO A 7 -10.51 5.90 -8.52
N ARG A 8 -10.19 4.62 -8.41
CA ARG A 8 -10.63 3.82 -7.27
C ARG A 8 -10.00 4.33 -5.98
N ALA A 9 -8.74 4.71 -6.06
CA ALA A 9 -7.99 5.21 -4.92
C ALA A 9 -6.70 5.84 -5.41
N ASN A 10 -6.13 6.72 -4.59
CA ASN A 10 -4.82 7.29 -4.81
C ASN A 10 -3.77 6.40 -4.14
N VAL A 11 -2.73 6.04 -4.87
CA VAL A 11 -1.74 5.06 -4.42
C VAL A 11 -0.34 5.64 -4.42
N LEU A 12 0.39 5.39 -3.35
CA LEU A 12 1.82 5.65 -3.27
C LEU A 12 2.53 4.29 -3.38
N ILE A 13 3.51 4.19 -4.27
CA ILE A 13 4.28 2.96 -4.46
C ILE A 13 5.67 3.14 -3.82
N VAL A 14 6.05 2.20 -2.96
CA VAL A 14 7.33 2.27 -2.25
C VAL A 14 8.10 0.97 -2.46
N ASP A 15 9.24 1.06 -3.15
CA ASP A 15 10.10 -0.09 -3.42
C ASP A 15 11.45 0.49 -3.86
N ASP A 16 12.56 -0.07 -3.41
CA ASP A 16 13.87 0.43 -3.79
C ASP A 16 14.29 -0.01 -5.20
N ASN A 17 13.53 -0.90 -5.83
CA ASN A 17 13.79 -1.40 -7.16
C ASN A 17 12.96 -0.67 -8.20
N ASP A 18 13.62 0.00 -9.14
CA ASP A 18 12.94 0.81 -10.19
C ASP A 18 12.01 -0.03 -11.05
N LEU A 19 12.46 -1.23 -11.41
CA LEU A 19 11.68 -2.12 -12.26
C LEU A 19 10.39 -2.55 -11.56
N MET A 20 10.48 -2.83 -10.28
CA MET A 20 9.32 -3.25 -9.49
C MET A 20 8.30 -2.13 -9.40
N ARG A 21 8.75 -0.87 -9.20
CA ARG A 21 7.82 0.26 -9.18
C ARG A 21 7.15 0.44 -10.53
N THR A 22 7.91 0.28 -11.62
CA THR A 22 7.34 0.38 -12.98
C THR A 22 6.27 -0.68 -13.21
N LEU A 23 6.54 -1.91 -12.77
CA LEU A 23 5.60 -3.01 -12.91
C LEU A 23 4.30 -2.74 -12.15
N LEU A 24 4.42 -2.35 -10.89
CA LEU A 24 3.24 -2.04 -10.06
C LEU A 24 2.43 -0.88 -10.65
N ARG A 25 3.12 0.15 -11.12
CA ARG A 25 2.46 1.30 -11.72
C ARG A 25 1.61 0.88 -12.92
N GLY A 26 2.17 0.04 -13.77
CA GLY A 26 1.44 -0.45 -14.95
C GLY A 26 0.21 -1.25 -14.57
N ILE A 27 0.36 -2.17 -13.62
CA ILE A 27 -0.76 -3.00 -13.16
C ILE A 27 -1.89 -2.12 -12.61
N LEU A 28 -1.55 -1.17 -11.76
CA LEU A 28 -2.55 -0.38 -11.06
C LEU A 28 -3.25 0.62 -11.96
N ARG A 29 -2.50 1.25 -12.88
CA ARG A 29 -3.09 2.21 -13.83
C ARG A 29 -4.15 1.57 -14.71
N ASN A 30 -3.91 0.33 -15.13
CA ASN A 30 -4.87 -0.38 -15.99
C ASN A 30 -6.20 -0.62 -15.31
N GLU A 31 -6.25 -0.55 -13.98
CA GLU A 31 -7.47 -0.81 -13.21
C GLU A 31 -7.95 0.43 -12.47
N GLN A 32 -7.61 1.61 -12.99
CA GLN A 32 -8.13 2.88 -12.50
C GLN A 32 -7.62 3.31 -11.13
N TYR A 33 -6.50 2.79 -10.69
CA TYR A 33 -5.81 3.34 -9.54
C TYR A 33 -4.94 4.51 -9.99
N HIS A 34 -4.93 5.56 -9.21
CA HIS A 34 -4.15 6.77 -9.54
C HIS A 34 -2.86 6.79 -8.72
N ILE A 35 -1.72 6.73 -9.40
CA ILE A 35 -0.41 6.72 -8.73
C ILE A 35 -0.01 8.17 -8.48
N ILE A 36 0.01 8.58 -7.22
CA ILE A 36 0.30 9.97 -6.87
C ILE A 36 1.74 10.19 -6.46
N GLY A 37 2.50 9.13 -6.30
CA GLY A 37 3.93 9.27 -5.97
C GLY A 37 4.62 7.93 -5.90
N GLU A 38 5.94 7.98 -5.87
CA GLU A 38 6.79 6.80 -5.72
C GLU A 38 7.92 7.14 -4.76
N ALA A 39 8.28 6.20 -3.91
CA ALA A 39 9.38 6.33 -2.97
C ALA A 39 10.28 5.12 -3.07
N LYS A 40 11.56 5.29 -2.76
CA LYS A 40 12.52 4.19 -2.87
C LYS A 40 13.12 3.77 -1.53
N ASN A 41 12.62 4.34 -0.45
CA ASN A 41 12.99 3.89 0.90
C ASN A 41 11.90 4.32 1.89
N GLY A 42 12.03 3.82 3.12
CA GLY A 42 11.02 4.09 4.14
C GLY A 42 10.95 5.54 4.58
N THR A 43 12.08 6.22 4.60
CA THR A 43 12.11 7.63 4.99
C THR A 43 11.31 8.48 4.00
N MET A 44 11.52 8.26 2.70
CA MET A 44 10.74 8.94 1.68
C MET A 44 9.26 8.58 1.77
N ALA A 45 8.96 7.33 2.08
CA ALA A 45 7.58 6.89 2.20
C ALA A 45 6.85 7.65 3.30
N VAL A 46 7.49 7.81 4.45
CA VAL A 46 6.88 8.56 5.56
C VAL A 46 6.65 10.02 5.18
N GLU A 47 7.65 10.63 4.54
CA GLU A 47 7.52 12.02 4.08
C GLU A 47 6.39 12.21 3.07
N LEU A 48 6.33 11.32 2.09
CA LEU A 48 5.32 11.44 1.04
C LEU A 48 3.93 11.09 1.56
N ALA A 49 3.82 10.17 2.50
CA ALA A 49 2.54 9.88 3.14
C ALA A 49 1.99 11.12 3.82
N GLU A 50 2.85 11.89 4.47
CA GLU A 50 2.46 13.12 5.13
C GLU A 50 2.02 14.19 4.13
N ARG A 51 2.77 14.34 3.05
CA ARG A 51 2.50 15.40 2.07
C ARG A 51 1.36 15.07 1.13
N LEU A 52 1.29 13.83 0.65
CA LEU A 52 0.36 13.46 -0.42
C LEU A 52 -0.93 12.83 0.09
N ARG A 53 -0.92 12.29 1.29
CA ARG A 53 -2.09 11.66 1.92
C ARG A 53 -2.74 10.63 0.99
N PRO A 54 -1.98 9.60 0.57
CA PRO A 54 -2.54 8.56 -0.30
C PRO A 54 -3.61 7.75 0.44
N ASP A 55 -4.50 7.14 -0.33
CA ASP A 55 -5.48 6.22 0.24
C ASP A 55 -4.84 4.88 0.56
N ILE A 56 -3.95 4.43 -0.32
CA ILE A 56 -3.26 3.15 -0.18
C ILE A 56 -1.77 3.35 -0.43
N ILE A 57 -0.96 2.66 0.36
CA ILE A 57 0.49 2.58 0.12
C ILE A 57 0.84 1.12 -0.15
N CYS A 58 1.49 0.86 -1.27
CA CYS A 58 2.09 -0.45 -1.56
C CYS A 58 3.55 -0.36 -1.19
N MET A 59 4.00 -1.13 -0.22
CA MET A 59 5.32 -0.93 0.36
C MET A 59 6.12 -2.21 0.53
N ASP A 60 7.33 -2.23 -0.05
CA ASP A 60 8.26 -3.32 0.13
C ASP A 60 8.74 -3.37 1.59
N VAL A 61 8.93 -4.57 2.11
CA VAL A 61 9.45 -4.76 3.47
C VAL A 61 10.93 -4.44 3.53
N MET A 62 11.72 -4.94 2.58
CA MET A 62 13.19 -4.86 2.63
C MET A 62 13.68 -3.68 1.80
N MET A 63 14.12 -2.63 2.47
CA MET A 63 14.63 -1.43 1.81
C MET A 63 15.79 -0.85 2.62
N PRO A 64 16.70 -0.11 1.98
CA PRO A 64 17.77 0.55 2.73
C PRO A 64 17.24 1.72 3.56
N GLU A 65 18.03 2.16 4.51
CA GLU A 65 17.76 3.25 5.44
C GLU A 65 16.64 2.87 6.41
N MET A 66 15.40 3.18 6.09
CA MET A 66 14.27 2.75 6.92
C MET A 66 13.52 1.65 6.17
N ASP A 67 13.38 0.46 6.75
CA ASP A 67 12.67 -0.64 6.09
C ASP A 67 11.16 -0.41 6.15
N GLY A 68 10.42 -1.26 5.41
CA GLY A 68 8.99 -1.10 5.29
C GLY A 68 8.22 -1.31 6.58
N LEU A 69 8.71 -2.17 7.47
CA LEU A 69 8.02 -2.42 8.74
C LEU A 69 8.10 -1.22 9.66
N GLU A 70 9.26 -0.58 9.70
CA GLU A 70 9.44 0.66 10.44
C GLU A 70 8.56 1.78 9.88
N ALA A 71 8.57 1.92 8.56
CA ALA A 71 7.75 2.94 7.90
C ALA A 71 6.26 2.69 8.14
N LEU A 72 5.84 1.43 8.11
CA LEU A 72 4.45 1.06 8.40
C LEU A 72 4.02 1.57 9.78
N LYS A 73 4.85 1.35 10.80
CA LYS A 73 4.54 1.78 12.15
C LYS A 73 4.40 3.29 12.24
N GLU A 74 5.32 4.03 11.61
CA GLU A 74 5.28 5.49 11.65
C GLU A 74 4.08 6.05 10.90
N ILE A 75 3.79 5.48 9.74
CA ILE A 75 2.66 5.94 8.93
C ILE A 75 1.35 5.67 9.64
N LYS A 76 1.16 4.48 10.19
CA LYS A 76 -0.08 4.14 10.88
C LYS A 76 -0.26 4.94 12.16
N ALA A 77 0.82 5.32 12.83
CA ALA A 77 0.73 6.16 14.03
C ALA A 77 0.19 7.55 13.70
N LYS A 78 0.60 8.11 12.56
CA LYS A 78 0.18 9.46 12.15
C LYS A 78 -1.07 9.47 11.29
N HIS A 79 -1.25 8.44 10.49
CA HIS A 79 -2.34 8.36 9.51
C HIS A 79 -3.03 7.00 9.61
N PRO A 80 -3.80 6.76 10.69
CA PRO A 80 -4.36 5.43 10.93
C PRO A 80 -5.34 4.98 9.87
N GLN A 81 -5.88 5.90 9.08
CA GLN A 81 -6.83 5.55 8.02
C GLN A 81 -6.17 5.20 6.69
N THR A 82 -4.88 5.50 6.53
CA THR A 82 -4.14 5.12 5.33
C THR A 82 -3.99 3.61 5.30
N LEU A 83 -4.39 2.99 4.18
CA LEU A 83 -4.25 1.56 4.02
C LEU A 83 -2.85 1.24 3.55
N VAL A 84 -2.21 0.26 4.16
CA VAL A 84 -0.85 -0.13 3.77
C VAL A 84 -0.85 -1.60 3.40
N VAL A 85 -0.45 -1.90 2.17
CA VAL A 85 -0.28 -3.27 1.68
C VAL A 85 1.20 -3.55 1.58
N MET A 86 1.67 -4.51 2.36
CA MET A 86 3.10 -4.86 2.39
C MET A 86 3.40 -5.85 1.28
N ILE A 87 4.58 -5.72 0.67
CA ILE A 87 5.03 -6.59 -0.43
C ILE A 87 6.44 -7.06 -0.12
N THR A 88 6.70 -8.36 -0.23
CA THR A 88 8.05 -8.86 0.05
C THR A 88 8.37 -10.11 -0.76
N GLY A 89 9.66 -10.25 -1.10
CA GLY A 89 10.19 -11.49 -1.67
C GLY A 89 10.66 -12.47 -0.62
N ASN A 90 10.62 -12.07 0.66
CA ASN A 90 11.08 -12.92 1.77
C ASN A 90 10.02 -12.96 2.86
N PRO A 91 8.96 -13.78 2.69
CA PRO A 91 7.84 -13.80 3.61
C PRO A 91 8.11 -14.69 4.83
N SER A 92 8.99 -14.25 5.70
CA SER A 92 9.22 -14.97 6.96
C SER A 92 7.99 -14.82 7.85
N VAL A 93 7.84 -15.76 8.79
CA VAL A 93 6.74 -15.68 9.77
C VAL A 93 6.80 -14.35 10.53
N ASP A 94 8.02 -13.95 10.90
CA ASP A 94 8.20 -12.71 11.66
C ASP A 94 7.76 -11.49 10.84
N ASN A 95 8.12 -11.43 9.56
CA ASN A 95 7.71 -10.31 8.70
C ASN A 95 6.19 -10.24 8.55
N VAL A 96 5.54 -11.39 8.39
CA VAL A 96 4.09 -11.43 8.25
C VAL A 96 3.44 -10.96 9.56
N GLN A 97 3.89 -11.49 10.69
CA GLN A 97 3.33 -11.11 11.98
C GLN A 97 3.53 -9.64 12.30
N GLU A 98 4.71 -9.11 12.05
CA GLU A 98 4.98 -7.69 12.28
C GLU A 98 4.13 -6.80 11.38
N SER A 99 3.88 -7.23 10.15
CA SER A 99 3.01 -6.49 9.24
C SER A 99 1.58 -6.43 9.77
N ILE A 100 1.06 -7.56 10.21
CA ILE A 100 -0.29 -7.63 10.78
C ILE A 100 -0.38 -6.78 12.05
N GLN A 101 0.56 -6.94 12.96
CA GLN A 101 0.58 -6.20 14.22
C GLN A 101 0.73 -4.70 14.00
N GLY A 102 1.47 -4.32 12.96
CA GLY A 102 1.65 -2.92 12.60
C GLY A 102 0.46 -2.28 11.92
N GLY A 103 -0.58 -3.07 11.61
CA GLY A 103 -1.80 -2.55 11.02
C GLY A 103 -1.86 -2.62 9.51
N ALA A 104 -1.07 -3.49 8.87
CA ALA A 104 -1.13 -3.67 7.42
C ALA A 104 -2.51 -4.19 7.02
N SER A 105 -3.02 -3.68 5.90
CA SER A 105 -4.32 -4.07 5.37
C SER A 105 -4.24 -5.22 4.39
N GLY A 106 -3.03 -5.61 3.99
CA GLY A 106 -2.81 -6.73 3.09
C GLY A 106 -1.34 -7.06 2.99
N PHE A 107 -1.05 -8.21 2.39
CA PHE A 107 0.32 -8.71 2.28
C PHE A 107 0.44 -9.47 0.96
N ILE A 108 1.44 -9.11 0.16
CA ILE A 108 1.68 -9.72 -1.14
C ILE A 108 3.10 -10.29 -1.16
N VAL A 109 3.24 -11.51 -1.68
CA VAL A 109 4.54 -12.19 -1.78
C VAL A 109 5.03 -12.11 -3.22
N LYS A 110 6.29 -11.73 -3.40
CA LYS A 110 6.94 -11.74 -4.71
C LYS A 110 7.41 -13.16 -5.04
N PRO A 111 7.35 -13.59 -6.28
CA PRO A 111 6.80 -12.87 -7.43
C PRO A 111 5.27 -12.87 -7.40
N PHE A 112 4.69 -11.78 -7.86
CA PHE A 112 3.24 -11.64 -7.89
C PHE A 112 2.76 -11.45 -9.33
N ASN A 113 1.46 -11.62 -9.53
CA ASN A 113 0.83 -11.28 -10.81
C ASN A 113 -0.18 -10.16 -10.60
N ALA A 114 -0.71 -9.65 -11.70
CA ALA A 114 -1.65 -8.54 -11.64
C ALA A 114 -2.90 -8.88 -10.81
N ALA A 115 -3.44 -10.08 -10.98
CA ALA A 115 -4.64 -10.50 -10.26
C ALA A 115 -4.43 -10.46 -8.75
N LYS A 116 -3.28 -10.93 -8.28
CA LYS A 116 -2.99 -10.95 -6.84
C LYS A 116 -2.89 -9.54 -6.27
N VAL A 117 -2.22 -8.64 -7.00
CA VAL A 117 -2.10 -7.24 -6.58
C VAL A 117 -3.48 -6.60 -6.50
N LEU A 118 -4.26 -6.73 -7.57
CA LEU A 118 -5.56 -6.07 -7.65
C LEU A 118 -6.55 -6.63 -6.63
N ASP A 119 -6.57 -7.94 -6.45
CA ASP A 119 -7.45 -8.55 -5.45
C ASP A 119 -7.12 -8.07 -4.05
N THR A 120 -5.83 -7.97 -3.74
CA THR A 120 -5.39 -7.54 -2.41
C THR A 120 -5.80 -6.09 -2.14
N LEU A 121 -5.57 -5.20 -3.11
CA LEU A 121 -5.95 -3.81 -2.94
C LEU A 121 -7.46 -3.63 -2.88
N ASN A 122 -8.19 -4.33 -3.74
CA ASN A 122 -9.66 -4.25 -3.73
C ASN A 122 -10.24 -4.73 -2.41
N HIS A 123 -9.72 -5.81 -1.85
CA HIS A 123 -10.15 -6.31 -0.55
C HIS A 123 -9.86 -5.30 0.56
N ALA A 124 -8.69 -4.67 0.53
CA ALA A 124 -8.34 -3.66 1.53
C ALA A 124 -9.34 -2.50 1.49
N LEU A 125 -9.69 -2.03 0.29
CA LEU A 125 -10.67 -0.95 0.15
C LEU A 125 -12.05 -1.36 0.62
N GLU A 126 -12.50 -2.57 0.28
CA GLU A 126 -13.81 -3.05 0.69
C GLU A 126 -13.91 -3.20 2.19
N ASN A 127 -12.87 -3.74 2.81
CA ASN A 127 -12.85 -3.89 4.25
C ASN A 127 -12.88 -2.53 4.95
N ALA A 128 -12.15 -1.55 4.42
CA ALA A 128 -12.15 -0.21 4.98
C ALA A 128 -13.54 0.43 4.89
N LYS A 129 -14.23 0.24 3.77
CA LYS A 129 -15.59 0.74 3.60
C LYS A 129 -16.56 0.10 4.59
N ARG A 130 -16.45 -1.21 4.77
CA ARG A 130 -17.30 -1.93 5.72
C ARG A 130 -17.08 -1.45 7.15
N GLN A 131 -15.83 -1.25 7.53
CA GLN A 131 -15.50 -0.78 8.87
C GLN A 131 -16.03 0.63 9.10
N ALA A 132 -15.92 1.51 8.09
CA ALA A 132 -16.44 2.86 8.19
C ALA A 132 -17.96 2.86 8.33
N LEU A 133 -18.66 2.02 7.57
CA LEU A 133 -20.11 1.90 7.66
C LEU A 133 -20.55 1.34 9.01
N SER A 134 -19.85 0.32 9.52
CA SER A 134 -20.12 -0.26 10.84
C SER A 134 -19.96 0.78 11.94
N ALA A 135 -18.85 1.54 11.90
CA ALA A 135 -18.60 2.58 12.88
C ALA A 135 -19.65 3.67 12.82
N ALA A 136 -20.05 4.06 11.61
CA ALA A 136 -21.08 5.11 11.43
C ALA A 136 -22.45 4.60 11.86
N GLY A 137 -22.71 3.31 11.71
CA GLY A 137 -23.98 2.72 12.09
C GLY A 137 -24.10 2.36 13.56
N ALA A 138 -22.97 2.40 14.25
CA ALA A 138 -22.97 2.10 15.67
C ALA A 138 -23.41 3.31 16.50
#